data_eb15e0587a712269470e9c1466eb829a
#
_entry.id   eb15e0587a712269470e9c1466eb829a
#
_cell.length_a   1.000
_cell.length_b   1.000
_cell.length_c   1.000
_cell.angle_alpha   90.00
_cell.angle_beta   90.00
_cell.angle_gamma   90.00
#
_symmetry.space_group_name_H-M   'P 1'
#
loop_
_entity.id
_entity.type
_entity.pdbx_description
1 polymer ?
#
loop_
_entity_poly.entity_id
_entity_poly.type
_entity_poly.pdbx_seq_one_letter_code
_entity_poly.pdbx_strand_id
1 'polypeptide(L)'
;MADTIKTAKAIRESGRENLRKVSISRIKKEMNDVFYLSDDLVITTLSAQNNTTAEYPASIDGFSAIIMMTGEATVSIDMQNYNVKPNTIVFFNPDSIIRTVKCSANAAPYFLAFSKSFVNEIQIDLSTSLPVYMRFGKAPVLEVAPQDVDEIRQLFQLIKTMLRSDKERYRHEIIRTLFTTAFYIITEINQREQ
;
A
#
# COMPACT_ATOMS: atom_id res chain seq x y z
N MET A 1 20.27 -18.96 -28.89
CA MET A 1 20.40 -17.81 -27.97
C MET A 1 19.65 -16.56 -28.45
N ALA A 2 19.70 -16.16 -29.71
CA ALA A 2 18.99 -14.96 -30.23
C ALA A 2 17.44 -15.08 -30.16
N ASP A 3 16.89 -16.25 -30.38
CA ASP A 3 15.43 -16.47 -30.35
C ASP A 3 14.85 -16.45 -28.94
N THR A 4 15.59 -16.94 -27.95
CA THR A 4 15.16 -16.89 -26.53
C THR A 4 15.07 -15.45 -26.01
N ILE A 5 16.00 -14.58 -26.47
CA ILE A 5 16.01 -13.15 -26.10
C ILE A 5 14.86 -12.40 -26.80
N LYS A 6 14.55 -12.73 -28.04
CA LYS A 6 13.40 -12.16 -28.77
C LYS A 6 12.06 -12.56 -28.14
N THR A 7 11.91 -13.83 -27.75
CA THR A 7 10.70 -14.33 -27.08
C THR A 7 10.52 -13.69 -25.70
N ALA A 8 11.59 -13.54 -24.91
CA ALA A 8 11.53 -12.88 -23.61
C ALA A 8 11.21 -11.37 -23.74
N LYS A 9 11.68 -10.71 -24.83
CA LYS A 9 11.36 -9.31 -25.12
C LYS A 9 9.89 -9.15 -25.57
N ALA A 10 9.40 -10.05 -26.43
CA ALA A 10 8.00 -10.05 -26.87
C ALA A 10 7.02 -10.33 -25.73
N ILE A 11 7.37 -11.24 -24.79
CA ILE A 11 6.57 -11.51 -23.59
C ILE A 11 6.57 -10.29 -22.65
N ARG A 12 7.69 -9.57 -22.52
CA ARG A 12 7.76 -8.33 -21.78
C ARG A 12 6.96 -7.20 -22.41
N GLU A 13 6.92 -7.11 -23.74
CA GLU A 13 6.16 -6.09 -24.48
C GLU A 13 4.65 -6.40 -24.45
N SER A 14 4.23 -7.65 -24.64
CA SER A 14 2.80 -8.04 -24.54
C SER A 14 2.25 -7.92 -23.10
N GLY A 15 3.08 -8.16 -22.09
CA GLY A 15 2.71 -7.93 -20.69
C GLY A 15 2.60 -6.45 -20.32
N ARG A 16 3.22 -5.54 -21.07
CA ARG A 16 3.12 -4.08 -20.85
C ARG A 16 1.86 -3.47 -21.50
N GLU A 17 1.29 -4.06 -22.52
CA GLU A 17 0.12 -3.50 -23.20
C GLU A 17 -1.14 -3.49 -22.33
N ASN A 18 -1.21 -4.30 -21.27
CA ASN A 18 -2.35 -4.37 -20.34
C ASN A 18 -2.04 -3.83 -18.92
N LEU A 19 -0.89 -3.20 -18.69
CA LEU A 19 -0.56 -2.66 -17.39
C LEU A 19 -1.33 -1.36 -17.13
N ARG A 20 -2.21 -1.39 -16.14
CA ARG A 20 -2.98 -0.22 -15.71
C ARG A 20 -2.14 0.65 -14.77
N LYS A 21 -1.74 1.82 -15.23
CA LYS A 21 -1.15 2.85 -14.36
C LYS A 21 -2.24 3.62 -13.63
N VAL A 22 -2.14 3.68 -12.31
CA VAL A 22 -3.16 4.28 -11.43
C VAL A 22 -2.52 5.38 -10.60
N SER A 23 -2.99 6.61 -10.77
CA SER A 23 -2.60 7.72 -9.90
C SER A 23 -3.48 7.77 -8.65
N ILE A 24 -2.98 8.42 -7.59
CA ILE A 24 -3.74 8.63 -6.34
C ILE A 24 -5.04 9.38 -6.62
N SER A 25 -5.00 10.41 -7.46
CA SER A 25 -6.19 11.17 -7.87
C SER A 25 -7.23 10.32 -8.60
N ARG A 26 -6.79 9.30 -9.33
CA ARG A 26 -7.69 8.34 -9.99
C ARG A 26 -8.33 7.40 -8.98
N ILE A 27 -7.59 6.87 -8.01
CA ILE A 27 -8.13 6.05 -6.92
C ILE A 27 -9.23 6.82 -6.19
N LYS A 28 -8.97 8.06 -5.83
CA LYS A 28 -9.95 8.97 -5.20
C LYS A 28 -11.25 9.12 -5.99
N LYS A 29 -11.20 9.12 -7.31
CA LYS A 29 -12.38 9.29 -8.18
C LYS A 29 -13.14 8.00 -8.45
N GLU A 30 -12.45 6.87 -8.51
CA GLU A 30 -13.02 5.60 -8.96
C GLU A 30 -13.49 4.71 -7.81
N MET A 31 -13.01 4.96 -6.57
CA MET A 31 -13.37 4.14 -5.41
C MET A 31 -14.43 4.84 -4.55
N ASN A 32 -15.34 4.05 -3.97
CA ASN A 32 -16.30 4.50 -2.98
C ASN A 32 -15.67 4.50 -1.57
N ASP A 33 -16.26 5.26 -0.65
CA ASP A 33 -15.84 5.34 0.76
C ASP A 33 -14.35 5.66 0.94
N VAL A 34 -13.89 6.64 0.17
CA VAL A 34 -12.49 7.08 0.17
C VAL A 34 -12.32 8.28 1.08
N PHE A 35 -11.33 8.18 1.96
CA PHE A 35 -10.82 9.28 2.79
C PHE A 35 -9.55 9.80 2.13
N TYR A 36 -9.41 11.10 1.98
CA TYR A 36 -8.28 11.66 1.25
C TYR A 36 -7.82 13.01 1.80
N LEU A 37 -6.55 13.30 1.57
CA LEU A 37 -5.94 14.60 1.77
C LEU A 37 -5.39 15.05 0.41
N SER A 38 -6.02 16.06 -0.21
CA SER A 38 -5.70 16.53 -1.57
C SER A 38 -5.60 15.36 -2.58
N ASP A 39 -4.56 15.34 -3.40
CA ASP A 39 -4.15 14.22 -4.25
C ASP A 39 -2.92 13.48 -3.70
N ASP A 40 -2.59 13.72 -2.43
CA ASP A 40 -1.37 13.21 -1.80
C ASP A 40 -1.60 11.95 -0.97
N LEU A 41 -2.81 11.76 -0.45
CA LEU A 41 -3.14 10.64 0.42
C LEU A 41 -4.54 10.15 0.15
N VAL A 42 -4.68 8.83 0.09
CA VAL A 42 -5.95 8.09 -0.02
C VAL A 42 -5.95 6.95 0.97
N ILE A 43 -7.06 6.80 1.70
CA ILE A 43 -7.35 5.64 2.55
C ILE A 43 -8.73 5.10 2.21
N THR A 44 -8.84 3.79 2.04
CA THR A 44 -10.13 3.12 1.82
C THR A 44 -10.09 1.69 2.35
N THR A 45 -11.22 1.00 2.30
CA THR A 45 -11.30 -0.44 2.55
C THR A 45 -11.59 -1.13 1.23
N LEU A 46 -10.78 -2.12 0.88
CA LEU A 46 -11.03 -2.94 -0.29
C LEU A 46 -11.96 -4.10 0.06
N SER A 47 -12.65 -4.60 -0.94
CA SER A 47 -13.41 -5.85 -0.89
C SER A 47 -13.12 -6.68 -2.14
N ALA A 48 -13.47 -7.95 -2.12
CA ALA A 48 -13.33 -8.79 -3.30
C ALA A 48 -14.08 -8.24 -4.54
N GLN A 49 -15.15 -7.48 -4.32
CA GLN A 49 -15.99 -6.92 -5.37
C GLN A 49 -15.41 -5.65 -6.02
N ASN A 50 -14.66 -4.84 -5.25
CA ASN A 50 -14.05 -3.59 -5.75
C ASN A 50 -12.55 -3.71 -6.05
N ASN A 51 -12.00 -4.92 -6.01
CA ASN A 51 -10.60 -5.19 -6.28
C ASN A 51 -10.31 -5.29 -7.79
N THR A 52 -10.00 -4.17 -8.40
CA THR A 52 -9.73 -4.08 -9.86
C THR A 52 -8.42 -4.75 -10.28
N THR A 53 -7.50 -5.01 -9.34
CA THR A 53 -6.22 -5.70 -9.64
C THR A 53 -6.38 -7.20 -9.83
N ALA A 54 -7.56 -7.76 -9.55
CA ALA A 54 -7.87 -9.16 -9.84
C ALA A 54 -7.97 -9.43 -11.34
N GLU A 55 -8.46 -8.47 -12.13
CA GLU A 55 -8.60 -8.60 -13.57
C GLU A 55 -7.32 -8.27 -14.33
N TYR A 56 -6.68 -7.14 -13.97
CA TYR A 56 -5.52 -6.63 -14.69
C TYR A 56 -4.42 -6.21 -13.70
N PRO A 57 -3.14 -6.48 -14.05
CA PRO A 57 -2.02 -5.94 -13.28
C PRO A 57 -2.10 -4.41 -13.25
N ALA A 58 -1.79 -3.83 -12.10
CA ALA A 58 -1.76 -2.39 -11.92
C ALA A 58 -0.43 -1.94 -11.31
N SER A 59 -0.02 -0.72 -11.60
CA SER A 59 1.01 -0.03 -10.83
C SER A 59 0.49 1.31 -10.33
N ILE A 60 0.88 1.70 -9.11
CA ILE A 60 0.44 2.92 -8.47
C ILE A 60 1.60 3.93 -8.52
N ASP A 61 1.29 5.15 -8.96
CA ASP A 61 2.24 6.26 -8.93
C ASP A 61 2.30 6.85 -7.52
N GLY A 62 3.00 6.16 -6.64
CA GLY A 62 3.14 6.50 -5.23
C GLY A 62 3.44 5.25 -4.39
N PHE A 63 3.69 5.46 -3.13
CA PHE A 63 3.77 4.37 -2.15
C PHE A 63 2.38 3.90 -1.80
N SER A 64 2.22 2.61 -1.59
CA SER A 64 0.96 2.09 -1.08
C SER A 64 1.16 0.90 -0.15
N ALA A 65 0.16 0.62 0.66
CA ALA A 65 0.15 -0.54 1.52
C ALA A 65 -1.26 -1.09 1.69
N ILE A 66 -1.36 -2.38 2.01
CA ILE A 66 -2.56 -3.00 2.51
C ILE A 66 -2.31 -3.57 3.91
N ILE A 67 -3.32 -3.49 4.77
CA ILE A 67 -3.35 -4.15 6.07
C ILE A 67 -4.51 -5.13 6.03
N MET A 68 -4.22 -6.43 6.02
CA MET A 68 -5.26 -7.45 5.96
C MET A 68 -5.94 -7.58 7.32
N MET A 69 -7.22 -7.22 7.38
CA MET A 69 -8.01 -7.26 8.60
C MET A 69 -8.75 -8.59 8.75
N THR A 70 -9.35 -9.05 7.68
CA THR A 70 -10.10 -10.32 7.62
C THR A 70 -9.90 -10.98 6.27
N GLY A 71 -10.11 -12.30 6.22
CA GLY A 71 -9.92 -13.08 5.01
C GLY A 71 -8.45 -13.24 4.63
N GLU A 72 -8.20 -13.72 3.44
CA GLU A 72 -6.87 -13.96 2.90
C GLU A 72 -6.81 -13.67 1.41
N ALA A 73 -5.60 -13.38 0.92
CA ALA A 73 -5.35 -13.17 -0.49
C ALA A 73 -3.98 -13.70 -0.90
N THR A 74 -3.81 -14.01 -2.18
CA THR A 74 -2.50 -14.17 -2.82
C THR A 74 -2.29 -12.97 -3.73
N VAL A 75 -1.24 -12.20 -3.47
CA VAL A 75 -0.87 -11.01 -4.23
C VAL A 75 0.46 -11.25 -4.92
N SER A 76 0.52 -10.98 -6.22
CA SER A 76 1.77 -10.97 -6.97
C SER A 76 2.32 -9.53 -6.99
N ILE A 77 3.57 -9.37 -6.61
CA ILE A 77 4.32 -8.13 -6.66
C ILE A 77 5.55 -8.39 -7.51
N ASP A 78 5.67 -7.68 -8.63
CA ASP A 78 6.78 -7.83 -9.58
C ASP A 78 7.04 -9.30 -9.96
N MET A 79 5.94 -10.06 -10.20
CA MET A 79 5.89 -11.49 -10.55
C MET A 79 6.19 -12.48 -9.41
N GLN A 80 6.43 -12.01 -8.19
CA GLN A 80 6.58 -12.87 -7.02
C GLN A 80 5.28 -12.93 -6.23
N ASN A 81 4.82 -14.14 -5.89
CA ASN A 81 3.57 -14.36 -5.17
C ASN A 81 3.79 -14.34 -3.64
N TYR A 82 2.90 -13.65 -2.95
CA TYR A 82 2.87 -13.54 -1.49
C TYR A 82 1.50 -13.93 -0.97
N ASN A 83 1.46 -14.78 0.05
CA ASN A 83 0.23 -15.10 0.77
C ASN A 83 0.01 -14.07 1.87
N VAL A 84 -1.15 -13.43 1.87
CA VAL A 84 -1.52 -12.36 2.78
C VAL A 84 -2.68 -12.86 3.64
N LYS A 85 -2.44 -12.95 4.95
CA LYS A 85 -3.39 -13.41 5.97
C LYS A 85 -3.79 -12.25 6.89
N PRO A 86 -4.78 -12.42 7.78
CA PRO A 86 -5.05 -11.43 8.81
C PRO A 86 -3.78 -11.07 9.61
N ASN A 87 -3.69 -9.83 10.04
CA ASN A 87 -2.53 -9.25 10.73
C ASN A 87 -1.26 -9.19 9.88
N THR A 88 -1.41 -9.09 8.56
CA THR A 88 -0.28 -8.90 7.64
C THR A 88 -0.36 -7.51 7.00
N ILE A 89 0.76 -6.83 6.94
CA ILE A 89 0.94 -5.59 6.17
C ILE A 89 1.74 -5.92 4.92
N VAL A 90 1.29 -5.43 3.77
CA VAL A 90 2.04 -5.54 2.52
C VAL A 90 2.32 -4.15 1.99
N PHE A 91 3.57 -3.88 1.68
CA PHE A 91 4.04 -2.61 1.14
C PHE A 91 4.29 -2.73 -0.36
N PHE A 92 3.92 -1.70 -1.09
CA PHE A 92 4.17 -1.58 -2.52
C PHE A 92 4.95 -0.31 -2.79
N ASN A 93 6.09 -0.46 -3.41
CA ASN A 93 6.89 0.67 -3.87
C ASN A 93 6.22 1.34 -5.09
N PRO A 94 6.51 2.62 -5.34
CA PRO A 94 6.10 3.28 -6.57
C PRO A 94 6.51 2.44 -7.79
N ASP A 95 5.59 2.35 -8.75
CA ASP A 95 5.77 1.65 -10.02
C ASP A 95 5.90 0.10 -9.92
N SER A 96 5.82 -0.52 -8.73
CA SER A 96 5.71 -1.98 -8.59
C SER A 96 4.45 -2.49 -9.30
N ILE A 97 4.58 -3.61 -10.00
CA ILE A 97 3.48 -4.26 -10.70
C ILE A 97 2.75 -5.18 -9.73
N ILE A 98 1.50 -4.83 -9.43
CA ILE A 98 0.66 -5.51 -8.44
C ILE A 98 -0.47 -6.25 -9.15
N ARG A 99 -0.72 -7.49 -8.76
CA ARG A 99 -1.87 -8.28 -9.20
C ARG A 99 -2.43 -9.10 -8.05
N THR A 100 -3.74 -9.10 -7.88
CA THR A 100 -4.42 -10.05 -6.99
C THR A 100 -4.63 -11.37 -7.75
N VAL A 101 -3.95 -12.42 -7.31
CA VAL A 101 -4.02 -13.75 -7.93
C VAL A 101 -5.22 -14.52 -7.40
N LYS A 102 -5.48 -14.41 -6.08
CA LYS A 102 -6.58 -15.07 -5.39
C LYS A 102 -7.01 -14.20 -4.21
N CYS A 103 -8.30 -14.19 -3.91
CA CYS A 103 -8.87 -13.42 -2.82
C CYS A 103 -10.08 -14.17 -2.25
N SER A 104 -10.16 -14.31 -0.94
CA SER A 104 -11.34 -14.86 -0.27
C SER A 104 -12.50 -13.85 -0.31
N ALA A 105 -13.74 -14.37 -0.32
CA ALA A 105 -14.93 -13.52 -0.42
C ALA A 105 -15.10 -12.55 0.77
N ASN A 106 -14.55 -12.90 1.94
CA ASN A 106 -14.56 -12.10 3.14
C ASN A 106 -13.29 -11.26 3.35
N ALA A 107 -12.41 -11.19 2.37
CA ALA A 107 -11.22 -10.35 2.46
C ALA A 107 -11.61 -8.87 2.52
N ALA A 108 -11.13 -8.19 3.54
CA ALA A 108 -11.39 -6.77 3.76
C ALA A 108 -10.10 -6.06 4.25
N PRO A 109 -9.11 -5.86 3.38
CA PRO A 109 -7.93 -5.09 3.74
C PRO A 109 -8.22 -3.60 3.80
N TYR A 110 -7.60 -2.91 4.75
CA TYR A 110 -7.39 -1.47 4.61
C TYR A 110 -6.35 -1.24 3.53
N PHE A 111 -6.64 -0.28 2.67
CA PHE A 111 -5.73 0.18 1.63
C PHE A 111 -5.38 1.64 1.85
N LEU A 112 -4.13 1.95 1.71
CA LEU A 112 -3.64 3.32 1.68
C LEU A 112 -2.69 3.52 0.51
N ALA A 113 -2.74 4.73 -0.07
CA ALA A 113 -1.73 5.18 -1.04
C ALA A 113 -1.37 6.64 -0.77
N PHE A 114 -0.10 6.97 -0.93
CA PHE A 114 0.41 8.31 -0.69
C PHE A 114 1.51 8.69 -1.68
N SER A 115 1.55 9.96 -2.01
CA SER A 115 2.46 10.51 -3.01
C SER A 115 3.91 10.56 -2.52
N LYS A 116 4.84 10.64 -3.47
CA LYS A 116 6.27 10.88 -3.17
C LYS A 116 6.47 12.25 -2.49
N SER A 117 5.67 13.25 -2.85
CA SER A 117 5.68 14.57 -2.20
C SER A 117 5.29 14.48 -0.74
N PHE A 118 4.21 13.73 -0.42
CA PHE A 118 3.77 13.53 0.96
C PHE A 118 4.84 12.84 1.82
N VAL A 119 5.56 11.85 1.26
CA VAL A 119 6.69 11.21 1.97
C VAL A 119 7.80 12.21 2.31
N ASN A 120 8.09 13.13 1.41
CA ASN A 120 9.11 14.16 1.66
C ASN A 120 8.68 15.16 2.74
N GLU A 121 7.38 15.35 2.93
CA GLU A 121 6.85 16.21 4.01
C GLU A 121 6.85 15.52 5.37
N ILE A 122 6.83 14.18 5.40
CA ILE A 122 7.02 13.39 6.61
C ILE A 122 8.50 13.48 6.97
N GLN A 123 8.84 14.35 7.90
CA GLN A 123 10.22 14.62 8.34
C GLN A 123 10.77 13.44 9.16
N ILE A 124 11.12 12.35 8.48
CA ILE A 124 11.75 11.19 9.10
C ILE A 124 13.24 11.23 8.73
N ASP A 125 14.07 11.04 9.72
CA ASP A 125 15.51 10.98 9.51
C ASP A 125 15.89 9.85 8.53
N LEU A 126 16.81 10.16 7.61
CA LEU A 126 17.22 9.25 6.56
C LEU A 126 17.87 7.97 7.12
N SER A 127 18.60 8.08 8.22
CA SER A 127 19.21 6.93 8.89
C SER A 127 18.18 5.92 9.41
N THR A 128 17.00 6.40 9.78
CA THR A 128 15.86 5.58 10.23
C THR A 128 15.04 5.07 9.07
N SER A 129 14.81 5.88 8.04
CA SER A 129 13.92 5.52 6.93
C SER A 129 14.58 4.59 5.91
N LEU A 130 15.85 4.77 5.60
CA LEU A 130 16.54 4.01 4.55
C LEU A 130 16.54 2.49 4.79
N PRO A 131 16.87 1.96 5.99
CA PRO A 131 16.80 0.52 6.25
C PRO A 131 15.39 -0.05 6.02
N VAL A 132 14.35 0.69 6.39
CA VAL A 132 12.96 0.30 6.23
C VAL A 132 12.59 0.20 4.75
N TYR A 133 12.94 1.21 3.94
CA TYR A 133 12.74 1.18 2.50
C TYR A 133 13.48 0.01 1.83
N MET A 134 14.74 -0.21 2.21
CA MET A 134 15.55 -1.30 1.66
C MET A 134 14.95 -2.67 2.01
N ARG A 135 14.44 -2.82 3.22
CA ARG A 135 13.80 -4.06 3.64
C ARG A 135 12.52 -4.33 2.86
N PHE A 136 11.60 -3.37 2.80
CA PHE A 136 10.35 -3.55 2.08
C PHE A 136 10.52 -3.66 0.56
N GLY A 137 11.63 -3.17 0.01
CA GLY A 137 12.02 -3.43 -1.37
C GLY A 137 12.39 -4.90 -1.64
N LYS A 138 12.87 -5.63 -0.62
CA LYS A 138 13.27 -7.05 -0.72
C LYS A 138 12.22 -8.01 -0.18
N ALA A 139 11.55 -7.64 0.90
CA ALA A 139 10.54 -8.42 1.59
C ALA A 139 9.33 -7.52 1.92
N PRO A 140 8.40 -7.35 0.98
CA PRO A 140 7.31 -6.38 1.09
C PRO A 140 6.23 -6.77 2.10
N VAL A 141 6.29 -7.98 2.64
CA VAL A 141 5.31 -8.53 3.59
C VAL A 141 5.85 -8.48 5.01
N LEU A 142 5.06 -7.96 5.93
CA LEU A 142 5.33 -7.90 7.37
C LEU A 142 4.18 -8.59 8.11
N GLU A 143 4.45 -9.69 8.78
CA GLU A 143 3.52 -10.28 9.75
C GLU A 143 3.58 -9.45 11.03
N VAL A 144 2.45 -9.18 11.64
CA VAL A 144 2.32 -8.26 12.77
C VAL A 144 1.60 -8.98 13.92
N ALA A 145 2.12 -8.85 15.14
CA ALA A 145 1.45 -9.42 16.30
C ALA A 145 0.05 -8.79 16.51
N PRO A 146 -0.95 -9.55 17.00
CA PRO A 146 -2.33 -9.04 17.12
C PRO A 146 -2.45 -7.74 17.91
N GLN A 147 -1.68 -7.56 18.99
CA GLN A 147 -1.67 -6.33 19.77
C GLN A 147 -1.17 -5.12 18.95
N ASP A 148 -0.14 -5.29 18.13
CA ASP A 148 0.42 -4.24 17.29
C ASP A 148 -0.55 -3.87 16.16
N VAL A 149 -1.31 -4.86 15.63
CA VAL A 149 -2.38 -4.58 14.64
C VAL A 149 -3.48 -3.73 15.24
N ASP A 150 -3.84 -3.92 16.52
CA ASP A 150 -4.85 -3.10 17.20
C ASP A 150 -4.37 -1.65 17.37
N GLU A 151 -3.11 -1.43 17.69
CA GLU A 151 -2.51 -0.08 17.75
C GLU A 151 -2.56 0.60 16.37
N ILE A 152 -2.13 -0.10 15.33
CA ILE A 152 -2.18 0.40 13.95
C ILE A 152 -3.63 0.70 13.55
N ARG A 153 -4.58 -0.16 13.89
CA ARG A 153 -6.01 0.05 13.61
C ARG A 153 -6.54 1.31 14.27
N GLN A 154 -6.22 1.54 15.54
CA GLN A 154 -6.65 2.74 16.26
C GLN A 154 -6.08 4.01 15.61
N LEU A 155 -4.80 3.99 15.24
CA LEU A 155 -4.17 5.09 14.54
C LEU A 155 -4.83 5.36 13.17
N PHE A 156 -5.16 4.32 12.41
CA PHE A 156 -5.89 4.45 11.15
C PHE A 156 -7.28 5.05 11.33
N GLN A 157 -8.02 4.64 12.37
CA GLN A 157 -9.33 5.23 12.68
C GLN A 157 -9.20 6.71 13.04
N LEU A 158 -8.17 7.09 13.78
CA LEU A 158 -7.90 8.49 14.09
C LEU A 158 -7.61 9.30 12.81
N ILE A 159 -6.77 8.78 11.93
CA ILE A 159 -6.46 9.42 10.65
C ILE A 159 -7.74 9.60 9.81
N LYS A 160 -8.58 8.55 9.70
CA LYS A 160 -9.88 8.63 8.99
C LYS A 160 -10.81 9.69 9.60
N THR A 161 -10.84 9.80 10.93
CA THR A 161 -11.62 10.82 11.63
C THR A 161 -11.10 12.22 11.30
N MET A 162 -9.79 12.42 11.28
CA MET A 162 -9.19 13.70 10.91
C MET A 162 -9.42 14.06 9.44
N LEU A 163 -9.40 13.06 8.55
CA LEU A 163 -9.69 13.26 7.13
C LEU A 163 -11.14 13.67 6.87
N ARG A 164 -12.09 13.27 7.73
CA ARG A 164 -13.50 13.69 7.68
C ARG A 164 -13.77 15.07 8.32
N SER A 165 -12.84 15.54 9.15
CA SER A 165 -13.06 16.73 9.95
C SER A 165 -13.01 18.01 9.10
N ASP A 166 -13.91 18.95 9.37
CA ASP A 166 -13.90 20.29 8.78
C ASP A 166 -12.87 21.25 9.43
N LYS A 167 -12.02 20.71 10.31
CA LYS A 167 -10.93 21.48 10.95
C LYS A 167 -9.79 21.73 9.96
N GLU A 168 -9.99 22.67 9.04
CA GLU A 168 -9.06 22.90 7.94
C GLU A 168 -7.68 23.40 8.37
N ARG A 169 -7.62 24.24 9.41
CA ARG A 169 -6.39 25.00 9.74
C ARG A 169 -5.15 24.16 10.02
N TYR A 170 -5.29 23.02 10.70
CA TYR A 170 -4.16 22.17 11.10
C TYR A 170 -4.34 20.71 10.63
N ARG A 171 -5.29 20.46 9.76
CA ARG A 171 -5.62 19.11 9.30
C ARG A 171 -4.43 18.42 8.63
N HIS A 172 -3.73 19.14 7.79
CA HIS A 172 -2.58 18.64 7.06
C HIS A 172 -1.44 18.27 8.01
N GLU A 173 -1.10 19.14 8.95
CA GLU A 173 -0.06 18.92 9.95
C GLU A 173 -0.39 17.77 10.89
N ILE A 174 -1.64 17.67 11.34
CA ILE A 174 -2.10 16.56 12.17
C ILE A 174 -1.94 15.23 11.43
N ILE A 175 -2.42 15.14 10.20
CA ILE A 175 -2.34 13.92 9.41
C ILE A 175 -0.88 13.54 9.15
N ARG A 176 -0.02 14.48 8.78
CA ARG A 176 1.41 14.27 8.60
C ARG A 176 2.07 13.72 9.87
N THR A 177 1.75 14.29 11.03
CA THR A 177 2.29 13.83 12.32
C THR A 177 1.81 12.42 12.66
N LEU A 178 0.55 12.09 12.41
CA LEU A 178 0.01 10.74 12.60
C LEU A 178 0.69 9.71 11.67
N PHE A 179 1.00 10.10 10.44
CA PHE A 179 1.77 9.25 9.53
C PHE A 179 3.21 9.06 9.98
N THR A 180 3.84 10.10 10.51
CA THR A 180 5.17 10.00 11.15
C THR A 180 5.12 8.98 12.29
N THR A 181 4.09 9.06 13.14
CA THR A 181 3.87 8.10 14.23
C THR A 181 3.69 6.67 13.70
N ALA A 182 2.85 6.49 12.67
CA ALA A 182 2.65 5.19 12.03
C ALA A 182 3.97 4.59 11.51
N PHE A 183 4.79 5.43 10.88
CA PHE A 183 6.09 5.01 10.38
C PHE A 183 7.01 4.49 11.50
N TYR A 184 7.10 5.19 12.62
CA TYR A 184 7.92 4.75 13.75
C TYR A 184 7.39 3.47 14.39
N ILE A 185 6.07 3.31 14.55
CA ILE A 185 5.45 2.06 15.04
C ILE A 185 5.82 0.88 14.10
N ILE A 186 5.67 1.05 12.80
CA ILE A 186 6.02 0.01 11.82
C ILE A 186 7.53 -0.28 11.83
N THR A 187 8.37 0.72 12.00
CA THR A 187 9.82 0.56 12.12
C THR A 187 10.19 -0.27 13.34
N GLU A 188 9.57 0.00 14.48
CA GLU A 188 9.80 -0.75 15.72
C GLU A 188 9.34 -2.20 15.61
N ILE A 189 8.13 -2.42 15.07
CA ILE A 189 7.63 -3.78 14.79
C ILE A 189 8.62 -4.53 13.89
N ASN A 190 9.06 -3.89 12.81
CA ASN A 190 10.00 -4.49 11.89
C ASN A 190 11.35 -4.84 12.52
N GLN A 191 11.84 -4.09 13.48
CA GLN A 191 13.09 -4.38 14.20
C GLN A 191 12.93 -5.56 15.18
N ARG A 192 11.75 -5.73 15.76
CA ARG A 192 11.46 -6.87 16.67
C ARG A 192 11.35 -8.22 15.92
N GLU A 193 11.00 -8.18 14.65
CA GLU A 193 10.82 -9.37 13.80
C GLU A 193 12.13 -9.81 13.09
N GLN A 194 13.26 -9.12 13.30
CA GLN A 194 14.58 -9.46 12.76
C GLN A 194 15.40 -10.28 13.76
#